data_16aa4d76c797f9bf6f54dbee93fb603d
#
_entry.id   16aa4d76c797f9bf6f54dbee93fb603d
#
_cell.length_a   1.000
_cell.length_b   1.000
_cell.length_c   1.000
_cell.angle_alpha   90.00
_cell.angle_beta   90.00
_cell.angle_gamma   90.00
#
_symmetry.space_group_name_H-M   'P 1'
#
loop_
_entity.id
_entity.type
_entity.pdbx_description
1 polymer ?
#
loop_
_entity_poly.entity_id
_entity_poly.type
_entity_poly.pdbx_seq_one_letter_code
_entity_poly.pdbx_strand_id
1 'polypeptide(L)'
;RDLVRSRGLGDVYKRQEWLNVFAVDNVLQQIADPVFVGATIESGCVSGSKVVRKCDPYERVGAMCLENGKPSIVEYYELTPEMAEAKNENGSLQYGFGVILNYLFRVDKLMTIAEKSLPLHVVEKKVPYIDENGTEHKPETPNAYKFETLILDMVYMMDNSLPFEVDREKEFAPVKNATGTDSVETARALLEKNGIEI
;
A
#
# COMPACT_ATOMS: atom_id res chain seq x y z
N ARG A 1 7.46 -13.64 10.82
CA ARG A 1 7.30 -14.83 11.71
C ARG A 1 6.01 -15.60 11.40
N ASP A 2 4.98 -14.96 10.87
CA ASP A 2 3.68 -15.58 10.60
C ASP A 2 3.55 -16.13 9.18
N LEU A 3 4.33 -15.63 8.22
CA LEU A 3 4.39 -16.15 6.86
C LEU A 3 4.82 -17.64 6.79
N VAL A 4 5.65 -18.09 7.72
CA VAL A 4 6.11 -19.50 7.77
C VAL A 4 5.15 -20.40 8.55
N ARG A 5 4.24 -19.83 9.35
CA ARG A 5 3.28 -20.57 10.18
C ARG A 5 1.84 -20.54 9.67
N SER A 6 1.53 -19.71 8.68
CA SER A 6 0.19 -19.73 8.09
C SER A 6 0.03 -21.03 7.31
N ARG A 7 -0.98 -21.82 7.65
CA ARG A 7 -1.34 -23.06 6.94
C ARG A 7 -1.55 -22.83 5.45
N GLY A 8 -1.81 -21.58 5.03
CA GLY A 8 -1.95 -21.17 3.64
C GLY A 8 -0.68 -21.30 2.80
N LEU A 9 0.51 -21.09 3.38
CA LEU A 9 1.78 -21.27 2.64
C LEU A 9 2.11 -22.73 2.38
N GLY A 10 1.62 -23.67 3.19
CA GLY A 10 1.72 -25.10 2.90
C GLY A 10 0.96 -25.49 1.64
N ASP A 11 -0.07 -24.77 1.23
CA ASP A 11 -0.83 -25.00 0.00
C ASP A 11 -0.20 -24.34 -1.23
N VAL A 12 0.70 -23.36 -1.06
CA VAL A 12 1.49 -22.74 -2.13
C VAL A 12 2.28 -23.77 -2.91
N TYR A 13 2.82 -24.80 -2.24
CA TYR A 13 3.48 -25.94 -2.89
C TYR A 13 2.54 -26.81 -3.75
N LYS A 14 1.23 -26.55 -3.66
CA LYS A 14 0.24 -27.43 -4.30
C LYS A 14 -0.39 -26.88 -5.57
N ARG A 15 -0.11 -25.67 -6.05
CA ARG A 15 -0.56 -25.13 -7.36
C ARG A 15 -0.85 -23.63 -7.38
N GLN A 16 -0.57 -22.88 -6.31
CA GLN A 16 -0.77 -21.43 -6.33
C GLN A 16 0.39 -20.77 -7.07
N GLU A 17 0.08 -20.02 -8.11
CA GLU A 17 1.07 -19.30 -8.91
C GLU A 17 1.18 -17.83 -8.49
N TRP A 18 0.11 -17.30 -7.91
CA TRP A 18 0.00 -15.90 -7.52
C TRP A 18 -0.51 -15.74 -6.11
N LEU A 19 0.01 -14.73 -5.41
CA LEU A 19 -0.46 -14.29 -4.10
C LEU A 19 -1.00 -12.87 -4.21
N ASN A 20 -2.25 -12.66 -3.78
CA ASN A 20 -2.84 -11.32 -3.65
C ASN A 20 -2.74 -10.86 -2.20
N VAL A 21 -2.08 -9.73 -1.98
CA VAL A 21 -1.89 -9.11 -0.67
C VAL A 21 -2.60 -7.76 -0.67
N PHE A 22 -3.45 -7.53 0.33
CA PHE A 22 -4.26 -6.32 0.40
C PHE A 22 -4.47 -5.84 1.83
N ALA A 23 -4.76 -4.54 1.99
CA ALA A 23 -5.08 -3.94 3.27
C ALA A 23 -6.55 -4.22 3.66
N VAL A 24 -6.76 -4.61 4.91
CA VAL A 24 -8.11 -4.90 5.43
C VAL A 24 -8.93 -3.63 5.71
N ASP A 25 -8.28 -2.49 5.83
CA ASP A 25 -8.91 -1.20 6.12
C ASP A 25 -9.63 -0.57 4.92
N ASN A 26 -9.35 -1.01 3.70
CA ASN A 26 -10.06 -0.54 2.50
C ASN A 26 -11.28 -1.43 2.21
N VAL A 27 -12.48 -0.96 2.51
CA VAL A 27 -13.73 -1.75 2.41
C VAL A 27 -14.20 -2.00 0.97
N LEU A 28 -13.66 -1.30 -0.03
CA LEU A 28 -13.93 -1.52 -1.45
C LEU A 28 -12.88 -2.41 -2.14
N GLN A 29 -12.05 -3.13 -1.38
CA GLN A 29 -11.05 -4.02 -1.96
C GLN A 29 -11.68 -5.10 -2.85
N GLN A 30 -11.26 -5.14 -4.10
CA GLN A 30 -11.57 -6.26 -4.98
C GLN A 30 -10.47 -7.31 -4.84
N ILE A 31 -10.78 -8.34 -4.05
CA ILE A 31 -9.85 -9.44 -3.75
C ILE A 31 -9.81 -10.40 -4.94
N ALA A 32 -8.60 -10.82 -5.34
CA ALA A 32 -8.37 -11.75 -6.44
C ALA A 32 -9.10 -11.35 -7.74
N ASP A 33 -9.16 -10.04 -8.01
CA ASP A 33 -9.78 -9.48 -9.21
C ASP A 33 -9.22 -10.13 -10.49
N PRO A 34 -10.04 -10.86 -11.27
CA PRO A 34 -9.56 -11.61 -12.42
C PRO A 34 -9.01 -10.70 -13.53
N VAL A 35 -9.49 -9.45 -13.63
CA VAL A 35 -8.98 -8.49 -14.62
C VAL A 35 -7.58 -8.03 -14.24
N PHE A 36 -7.36 -7.71 -12.98
CA PHE A 36 -6.03 -7.34 -12.48
C PHE A 36 -5.03 -8.49 -12.58
N VAL A 37 -5.45 -9.71 -12.20
CA VAL A 37 -4.63 -10.92 -12.35
C VAL A 37 -4.28 -11.15 -13.81
N GLY A 38 -5.29 -11.15 -14.71
CA GLY A 38 -5.10 -11.35 -16.14
C GLY A 38 -4.18 -10.30 -16.78
N ALA A 39 -4.41 -9.02 -16.48
CA ALA A 39 -3.57 -7.93 -16.98
C ALA A 39 -2.10 -8.06 -16.51
N THR A 40 -1.89 -8.45 -15.25
CA THR A 40 -0.54 -8.66 -14.71
C THR A 40 0.18 -9.81 -15.41
N ILE A 41 -0.53 -10.92 -15.67
CA ILE A 41 0.02 -12.07 -16.41
C ILE A 41 0.32 -11.69 -17.86
N GLU A 42 -0.62 -11.04 -18.56
CA GLU A 42 -0.49 -10.66 -19.96
C GLU A 42 0.63 -9.63 -20.19
N SER A 43 0.86 -8.72 -19.25
CA SER A 43 1.98 -7.77 -19.30
C SER A 43 3.35 -8.42 -19.14
N GLY A 44 3.44 -9.69 -18.76
CA GLY A 44 4.69 -10.38 -18.44
C GLY A 44 5.33 -9.92 -17.12
N CYS A 45 4.61 -9.14 -16.31
CA CYS A 45 5.10 -8.71 -15.02
C CYS A 45 5.03 -9.84 -13.99
N VAL A 46 5.98 -9.83 -13.04
CA VAL A 46 6.03 -10.79 -11.93
C VAL A 46 5.39 -10.25 -10.66
N SER A 47 5.02 -8.99 -10.67
CA SER A 47 4.18 -8.36 -9.64
C SER A 47 3.24 -7.35 -10.27
N GLY A 48 2.21 -6.96 -9.53
CA GLY A 48 1.28 -5.90 -9.88
C GLY A 48 0.88 -5.11 -8.65
N SER A 49 0.54 -3.85 -8.84
CA SER A 49 0.03 -2.98 -7.78
C SER A 49 -1.17 -2.22 -8.31
N LYS A 50 -2.32 -2.33 -7.62
CA LYS A 50 -3.43 -1.43 -7.89
C LYS A 50 -3.08 -0.03 -7.42
N VAL A 51 -3.34 0.95 -8.28
CA VAL A 51 -3.06 2.36 -8.03
C VAL A 51 -4.27 3.22 -8.37
N VAL A 52 -4.38 4.36 -7.69
CA VAL A 52 -5.36 5.42 -7.99
C VAL A 52 -4.63 6.70 -8.31
N ARG A 53 -5.24 7.60 -9.09
CA ARG A 53 -4.70 8.96 -9.24
C ARG A 53 -4.78 9.70 -7.91
N LYS A 54 -3.66 10.30 -7.51
CA LYS A 54 -3.62 11.17 -6.33
C LYS A 54 -4.55 12.37 -6.55
N CYS A 55 -5.33 12.73 -5.52
CA CYS A 55 -6.23 13.89 -5.56
C CYS A 55 -5.46 15.21 -5.45
N ASP A 56 -4.33 15.18 -4.73
CA ASP A 56 -3.42 16.32 -4.58
C ASP A 56 -1.97 15.83 -4.40
N PRO A 57 -0.96 16.71 -4.57
CA PRO A 57 0.45 16.35 -4.44
C PRO A 57 0.83 15.76 -3.08
N TYR A 58 0.18 16.20 -2.00
CA TYR A 58 0.50 15.86 -0.62
C TYR A 58 -0.42 14.79 -0.02
N GLU A 59 -1.21 14.12 -0.86
CA GLU A 59 -2.05 13.01 -0.41
C GLU A 59 -1.20 11.92 0.27
N ARG A 60 -1.65 11.46 1.44
CA ARG A 60 -0.92 10.52 2.32
C ARG A 60 -1.03 9.07 1.87
N VAL A 61 -0.59 8.82 0.64
CA VAL A 61 -0.47 7.49 0.05
C VAL A 61 0.93 7.33 -0.56
N GLY A 62 1.48 6.12 -0.49
CA GLY A 62 2.74 5.81 -1.16
C GLY A 62 2.60 6.01 -2.68
N ALA A 63 3.61 6.57 -3.33
CA ALA A 63 3.62 6.83 -4.76
C ALA A 63 4.43 5.77 -5.50
N MET A 64 3.79 5.08 -6.45
CA MET A 64 4.49 4.13 -7.31
C MET A 64 5.32 4.87 -8.36
N CYS A 65 6.57 4.48 -8.51
CA CYS A 65 7.54 5.10 -9.41
C CYS A 65 8.55 4.08 -9.95
N LEU A 66 9.50 4.56 -10.72
CA LEU A 66 10.70 3.81 -11.09
C LEU A 66 11.92 4.43 -10.39
N GLU A 67 12.65 3.61 -9.68
CA GLU A 67 13.92 3.95 -9.08
C GLU A 67 15.04 3.15 -9.76
N ASN A 68 15.96 3.85 -10.44
CA ASN A 68 17.01 3.21 -11.23
C ASN A 68 16.48 2.16 -12.24
N GLY A 69 15.30 2.42 -12.82
CA GLY A 69 14.66 1.53 -13.79
C GLY A 69 13.92 0.33 -13.17
N LYS A 70 13.88 0.22 -11.85
CA LYS A 70 13.10 -0.79 -11.12
C LYS A 70 11.83 -0.22 -10.53
N PRO A 71 10.77 -1.02 -10.41
CA PRO A 71 9.55 -0.58 -9.72
C PRO A 71 9.88 -0.27 -8.27
N SER A 72 9.40 0.85 -7.78
CA SER A 72 9.56 1.30 -6.39
C SER A 72 8.30 2.01 -5.92
N ILE A 73 8.16 2.11 -4.62
CA ILE A 73 7.10 2.89 -3.99
C ILE A 73 7.77 3.79 -2.96
N VAL A 74 7.64 5.10 -3.15
CA VAL A 74 8.12 6.11 -2.21
C VAL A 74 6.97 6.49 -1.29
N GLU A 75 7.18 6.38 0.01
CA GLU A 75 6.18 6.77 1.00
C GLU A 75 5.97 8.29 1.00
N TYR A 76 4.74 8.72 1.31
CA TYR A 76 4.35 10.14 1.26
C TYR A 76 5.24 11.05 2.14
N TYR A 77 5.79 10.53 3.23
CA TYR A 77 6.69 11.27 4.14
C TYR A 77 8.16 11.28 3.65
N GLU A 78 8.49 10.52 2.62
CA GLU A 78 9.80 10.51 1.96
C GLU A 78 9.84 11.42 0.73
N LEU A 79 8.65 11.80 0.19
CA LEU A 79 8.57 12.75 -0.91
C LEU A 79 8.97 14.15 -0.46
N THR A 80 9.97 14.73 -1.11
CA THR A 80 10.25 16.16 -0.92
C THR A 80 9.15 17.00 -1.58
N PRO A 81 8.97 18.29 -1.19
CA PRO A 81 8.01 19.18 -1.85
C PRO A 81 8.21 19.24 -3.38
N GLU A 82 9.46 19.30 -3.83
CA GLU A 82 9.81 19.34 -5.26
C GLU A 82 9.36 18.05 -5.97
N MET A 83 9.53 16.88 -5.35
CA MET A 83 9.06 15.60 -5.89
C MET A 83 7.54 15.54 -5.91
N ALA A 84 6.89 15.95 -4.81
CA ALA A 84 5.43 15.90 -4.69
C ALA A 84 4.74 16.76 -5.77
N GLU A 85 5.28 17.94 -6.07
CA GLU A 85 4.72 18.89 -7.04
C GLU A 85 5.23 18.69 -8.47
N ALA A 86 6.22 17.80 -8.68
CA ALA A 86 6.78 17.53 -10.00
C ALA A 86 5.70 17.08 -10.99
N LYS A 87 5.73 17.63 -12.20
CA LYS A 87 4.78 17.32 -13.26
C LYS A 87 5.45 16.79 -14.49
N ASN A 88 4.76 15.89 -15.16
CA ASN A 88 5.10 15.42 -16.49
C ASN A 88 4.80 16.49 -17.55
N GLU A 89 5.27 16.30 -18.78
CA GLU A 89 5.02 17.20 -19.91
C GLU A 89 3.52 17.44 -20.18
N ASN A 90 2.67 16.47 -19.88
CA ASN A 90 1.21 16.56 -20.02
C ASN A 90 0.51 17.26 -18.83
N GLY A 91 1.26 17.78 -17.85
CA GLY A 91 0.76 18.48 -16.68
C GLY A 91 0.28 17.57 -15.52
N SER A 92 0.27 16.24 -15.69
CA SER A 92 -0.04 15.31 -14.59
C SER A 92 1.10 15.24 -13.58
N LEU A 93 0.78 14.88 -12.32
CA LEU A 93 1.81 14.66 -11.30
C LEU A 93 2.74 13.52 -11.72
N GLN A 94 4.05 13.70 -11.58
CA GLN A 94 5.05 12.68 -11.86
C GLN A 94 4.93 11.50 -10.88
N TYR A 95 4.71 11.80 -9.61
CA TYR A 95 4.42 10.81 -8.54
C TYR A 95 2.93 10.71 -8.29
N GLY A 96 2.14 10.63 -9.36
CA GLY A 96 0.67 10.72 -9.31
C GLY A 96 -0.06 9.39 -9.12
N PHE A 97 0.64 8.24 -9.14
CA PHE A 97 0.04 6.93 -8.88
C PHE A 97 0.15 6.57 -7.40
N GLY A 98 -0.93 6.81 -6.65
CA GLY A 98 -1.04 6.40 -5.25
C GLY A 98 -1.36 4.92 -5.12
N VAL A 99 -0.57 4.17 -4.34
CA VAL A 99 -0.84 2.75 -4.08
C VAL A 99 -1.94 2.59 -3.04
N ILE A 100 -2.83 1.62 -3.24
CA ILE A 100 -3.95 1.34 -2.34
C ILE A 100 -3.77 0.06 -1.53
N LEU A 101 -2.54 -0.44 -1.47
CA LEU A 101 -2.16 -1.69 -0.80
C LEU A 101 -3.03 -2.86 -1.31
N ASN A 102 -2.98 -3.10 -2.62
CA ASN A 102 -3.50 -4.29 -3.27
C ASN A 102 -2.46 -4.74 -4.30
N TYR A 103 -1.69 -5.75 -3.92
CA TYR A 103 -0.55 -6.24 -4.66
C TYR A 103 -0.77 -7.66 -5.14
N LEU A 104 -0.23 -7.97 -6.32
CA LEU A 104 -0.02 -9.33 -6.80
C LEU A 104 1.47 -9.65 -6.85
N PHE A 105 1.82 -10.82 -6.36
CA PHE A 105 3.18 -11.34 -6.45
C PHE A 105 3.16 -12.75 -7.04
N ARG A 106 4.04 -12.99 -8.02
CA ARG A 106 4.24 -14.34 -8.51
C ARG A 106 5.04 -15.15 -7.50
N VAL A 107 4.49 -16.31 -7.12
CA VAL A 107 4.99 -17.08 -5.96
C VAL A 107 6.43 -17.56 -6.14
N ASP A 108 6.82 -18.01 -7.34
CA ASP A 108 8.19 -18.43 -7.61
C ASP A 108 9.20 -17.30 -7.38
N LYS A 109 8.84 -16.05 -7.76
CA LYS A 109 9.68 -14.86 -7.52
C LYS A 109 9.67 -14.46 -6.05
N LEU A 110 8.51 -14.50 -5.41
CA LEU A 110 8.39 -14.24 -3.97
C LEU A 110 9.31 -15.18 -3.16
N MET A 111 9.36 -16.45 -3.52
CA MET A 111 10.23 -17.42 -2.86
C MET A 111 11.73 -17.08 -3.01
N THR A 112 12.16 -16.45 -4.09
CA THR A 112 13.57 -16.04 -4.27
C THR A 112 14.01 -14.90 -3.35
N ILE A 113 13.05 -14.15 -2.81
CA ILE A 113 13.32 -13.02 -1.90
C ILE A 113 12.90 -13.32 -0.45
N ALA A 114 12.26 -14.45 -0.19
CA ALA A 114 11.70 -14.79 1.13
C ALA A 114 12.74 -14.82 2.26
N GLU A 115 14.00 -15.11 1.93
CA GLU A 115 15.12 -15.13 2.89
C GLU A 115 15.84 -13.78 3.01
N LYS A 116 15.49 -12.80 2.18
CA LYS A 116 16.08 -11.47 2.22
C LYS A 116 15.41 -10.63 3.30
N SER A 117 16.20 -9.84 4.02
CA SER A 117 15.66 -8.84 4.95
C SER A 117 15.08 -7.67 4.19
N LEU A 118 13.87 -7.27 4.57
CA LEU A 118 13.29 -6.00 4.12
C LEU A 118 13.99 -4.82 4.83
N PRO A 119 14.05 -3.64 4.19
CA PRO A 119 14.54 -2.43 4.82
C PRO A 119 13.75 -2.12 6.09
N LEU A 120 14.41 -1.47 7.03
CA LEU A 120 13.80 -1.01 8.26
C LEU A 120 13.46 0.48 8.13
N HIS A 121 12.18 0.80 8.13
CA HIS A 121 11.70 2.18 8.15
C HIS A 121 11.64 2.69 9.59
N VAL A 122 12.12 3.91 9.79
CA VAL A 122 12.15 4.56 11.10
C VAL A 122 11.30 5.83 11.03
N VAL A 123 10.24 5.87 11.82
CA VAL A 123 9.30 7.00 11.82
C VAL A 123 9.19 7.59 13.22
N GLU A 124 9.38 8.89 13.34
CA GLU A 124 9.14 9.61 14.58
C GLU A 124 7.65 9.67 14.90
N LYS A 125 7.28 9.40 16.15
CA LYS A 125 5.89 9.37 16.62
C LYS A 125 5.72 10.15 17.92
N LYS A 126 4.54 10.79 18.05
CA LYS A 126 4.04 11.30 19.30
C LYS A 126 3.30 10.17 20.02
N VAL A 127 3.90 9.60 21.01
CA VAL A 127 3.34 8.46 21.74
C VAL A 127 2.89 8.92 23.13
N PRO A 128 1.59 8.89 23.44
CA PRO A 128 1.10 9.12 24.79
C PRO A 128 1.71 8.08 25.75
N TYR A 129 2.06 8.51 26.94
CA TYR A 129 2.64 7.63 27.95
C TYR A 129 2.12 7.98 29.34
N ILE A 130 2.24 7.03 30.26
CA ILE A 130 1.93 7.20 31.66
C ILE A 130 3.26 7.28 32.42
N ASP A 131 3.44 8.31 33.25
CA ASP A 131 4.63 8.48 34.07
C ASP A 131 4.62 7.58 35.33
N GLU A 132 5.69 7.63 36.11
CA GLU A 132 5.85 6.86 37.35
C GLU A 132 4.79 7.19 38.41
N ASN A 133 4.13 8.34 38.30
CA ASN A 133 3.06 8.79 39.22
C ASN A 133 1.66 8.40 38.72
N GLY A 134 1.55 7.72 37.58
CA GLY A 134 0.28 7.35 36.98
C GLY A 134 -0.40 8.45 36.15
N THR A 135 0.32 9.53 35.81
CA THR A 135 -0.21 10.66 35.04
C THR A 135 -0.05 10.40 33.54
N GLU A 136 -1.15 10.57 32.77
CA GLU A 136 -1.11 10.47 31.30
C GLU A 136 -0.52 11.75 30.69
N HIS A 137 0.47 11.60 29.84
CA HIS A 137 1.09 12.65 29.04
C HIS A 137 0.81 12.46 27.57
N LYS A 138 0.40 13.55 26.89
CA LYS A 138 0.20 13.60 25.43
C LYS A 138 1.22 14.56 24.82
N PRO A 139 2.35 14.08 24.30
CA PRO A 139 3.42 14.94 23.82
C PRO A 139 2.99 15.73 22.58
N GLU A 140 3.40 17.01 22.52
CA GLU A 140 3.17 17.87 21.36
C GLU A 140 4.25 17.70 20.28
N THR A 141 5.40 17.16 20.66
CA THR A 141 6.52 16.83 19.75
C THR A 141 6.79 15.34 19.77
N PRO A 142 7.38 14.78 18.69
CA PRO A 142 7.78 13.37 18.68
C PRO A 142 8.68 13.04 19.88
N ASN A 143 8.39 11.92 20.53
CA ASN A 143 9.10 11.43 21.72
C ASN A 143 9.51 9.95 21.61
N ALA A 144 9.19 9.30 20.50
CA ALA A 144 9.50 7.90 20.25
C ALA A 144 9.74 7.62 18.78
N TYR A 145 10.40 6.50 18.50
CA TYR A 145 10.59 5.97 17.15
C TYR A 145 9.78 4.69 16.96
N LYS A 146 9.05 4.61 15.84
CA LYS A 146 8.43 3.40 15.35
C LYS A 146 9.34 2.76 14.32
N PHE A 147 9.62 1.47 14.49
CA PHE A 147 10.39 0.67 13.56
C PHE A 147 9.46 -0.30 12.86
N GLU A 148 9.45 -0.29 11.52
CA GLU A 148 8.59 -1.17 10.74
C GLU A 148 9.26 -1.61 9.44
N THR A 149 8.91 -2.81 8.98
CA THR A 149 9.20 -3.29 7.64
C THR A 149 7.90 -3.26 6.84
N LEU A 150 7.96 -2.79 5.60
CA LEU A 150 6.78 -2.56 4.78
C LEU A 150 6.70 -3.57 3.64
N ILE A 151 5.49 -4.07 3.37
CA ILE A 151 5.24 -5.00 2.26
C ILE A 151 5.54 -4.36 0.89
N LEU A 152 5.44 -3.03 0.79
CA LEU A 152 5.72 -2.30 -0.44
C LEU A 152 7.17 -2.43 -0.91
N ASP A 153 8.12 -2.66 0.03
CA ASP A 153 9.53 -2.88 -0.31
C ASP A 153 9.74 -4.14 -1.13
N MET A 154 8.81 -5.10 -1.04
CA MET A 154 8.84 -6.30 -1.87
C MET A 154 8.64 -5.96 -3.34
N VAL A 155 7.95 -4.86 -3.67
CA VAL A 155 7.77 -4.39 -5.06
C VAL A 155 9.13 -4.02 -5.66
N TYR A 156 9.98 -3.31 -4.92
CA TYR A 156 11.35 -2.97 -5.34
C TYR A 156 12.24 -4.20 -5.54
N MET A 157 11.97 -5.28 -4.80
CA MET A 157 12.72 -6.54 -4.91
C MET A 157 12.27 -7.40 -6.10
N MET A 158 11.17 -7.05 -6.78
CA MET A 158 10.71 -7.71 -8.00
C MET A 158 11.45 -7.19 -9.23
N ASP A 159 11.53 -8.00 -10.28
CA ASP A 159 12.17 -7.63 -11.55
C ASP A 159 11.37 -6.53 -12.27
N ASN A 160 10.03 -6.61 -12.19
CA ASN A 160 9.09 -5.66 -12.77
C ASN A 160 7.76 -5.71 -12.02
N SER A 161 6.94 -4.66 -12.18
CA SER A 161 5.62 -4.55 -11.57
C SER A 161 4.67 -3.76 -12.46
N LEU A 162 3.45 -4.24 -12.63
CA LEU A 162 2.40 -3.54 -13.36
C LEU A 162 1.71 -2.53 -12.43
N PRO A 163 1.77 -1.20 -12.68
CA PRO A 163 0.83 -0.27 -12.08
C PRO A 163 -0.53 -0.43 -12.76
N PHE A 164 -1.51 -0.96 -12.05
CA PHE A 164 -2.86 -1.17 -12.56
C PHE A 164 -3.78 -0.08 -12.01
N GLU A 165 -4.06 0.92 -12.85
CA GLU A 165 -4.92 2.04 -12.46
C GLU A 165 -6.37 1.61 -12.32
N VAL A 166 -7.00 1.93 -11.19
CA VAL A 166 -8.40 1.65 -10.89
C VAL A 166 -9.18 2.91 -10.57
N ASP A 167 -10.50 2.83 -10.70
CA ASP A 167 -11.39 3.90 -10.32
C ASP A 167 -11.40 4.05 -8.79
N ARG A 168 -10.93 5.20 -8.31
CA ARG A 168 -10.84 5.54 -6.89
C ARG A 168 -12.17 5.33 -6.16
N GLU A 169 -13.27 5.80 -6.74
CA GLU A 169 -14.58 5.72 -6.10
C GLU A 169 -15.14 4.30 -6.01
N LYS A 170 -14.62 3.38 -6.83
CA LYS A 170 -15.04 1.98 -6.87
C LYS A 170 -14.16 1.04 -6.08
N GLU A 171 -12.89 1.43 -5.82
CA GLU A 171 -11.95 0.49 -5.23
C GLU A 171 -11.15 1.07 -4.04
N PHE A 172 -11.37 2.33 -3.65
CA PHE A 172 -10.61 2.94 -2.57
C PHE A 172 -11.48 3.69 -1.56
N ALA A 173 -11.81 3.01 -0.47
CA ALA A 173 -12.58 3.55 0.67
C ALA A 173 -11.94 3.12 2.00
N PRO A 174 -10.76 3.66 2.35
CA PRO A 174 -10.06 3.26 3.56
C PRO A 174 -10.74 3.81 4.82
N VAL A 175 -10.65 3.05 5.92
CA VAL A 175 -11.13 3.45 7.25
C VAL A 175 -9.93 3.59 8.17
N LYS A 176 -9.40 4.80 8.31
CA LYS A 176 -8.22 5.13 9.13
C LYS A 176 -8.51 6.07 10.28
N ASN A 177 -9.60 6.85 10.16
CA ASN A 177 -9.97 7.88 11.12
C ASN A 177 -11.37 7.62 11.69
N ALA A 178 -11.62 8.14 12.89
CA ALA A 178 -12.94 8.07 13.49
C ALA A 178 -13.96 8.95 12.73
N THR A 179 -13.52 10.13 12.25
CA THR A 179 -14.34 11.12 11.53
C THR A 179 -13.51 11.82 10.46
N GLY A 180 -14.16 12.48 9.51
CA GLY A 180 -13.53 13.22 8.42
C GLY A 180 -13.08 12.34 7.27
N THR A 181 -11.95 12.67 6.64
CA THR A 181 -11.41 11.90 5.52
C THR A 181 -10.98 10.50 5.98
N ASP A 182 -11.18 9.49 5.13
CA ASP A 182 -10.85 8.09 5.42
C ASP A 182 -11.49 7.58 6.70
N SER A 183 -12.76 7.87 6.89
CA SER A 183 -13.56 7.48 8.06
C SER A 183 -14.63 6.45 7.72
N VAL A 184 -15.27 5.90 8.76
CA VAL A 184 -16.42 5.02 8.58
C VAL A 184 -17.54 5.70 7.78
N GLU A 185 -17.77 7.00 8.00
CA GLU A 185 -18.81 7.77 7.30
C GLU A 185 -18.51 7.90 5.81
N THR A 186 -17.28 8.27 5.45
CA THR A 186 -16.86 8.39 4.04
C THR A 186 -16.85 7.03 3.33
N ALA A 187 -16.46 5.97 4.04
CA ALA A 187 -16.47 4.61 3.50
C ALA A 187 -17.92 4.11 3.26
N ARG A 188 -18.85 4.36 4.19
CA ARG A 188 -20.28 4.05 4.01
C ARG A 188 -20.89 4.77 2.80
N ALA A 189 -20.63 6.07 2.68
CA ALA A 189 -21.13 6.85 1.55
C ALA A 189 -20.63 6.29 0.19
N LEU A 190 -19.38 5.80 0.13
CA LEU A 190 -18.86 5.15 -1.06
C LEU A 190 -19.46 3.77 -1.31
N LEU A 191 -19.70 2.97 -0.27
CA LEU A 191 -20.39 1.69 -0.40
C LEU A 191 -21.83 1.87 -0.95
N GLU A 192 -22.61 2.80 -0.37
CA GLU A 192 -23.96 3.14 -0.84
C GLU A 192 -23.94 3.64 -2.29
N LYS A 193 -22.98 4.53 -2.64
CA LYS A 193 -22.80 5.02 -4.02
C LYS A 193 -22.55 3.89 -5.02
N ASN A 194 -21.89 2.82 -4.58
CA ASN A 194 -21.62 1.63 -5.38
C ASN A 194 -22.76 0.58 -5.30
N GLY A 195 -23.89 0.90 -4.67
CA GLY A 195 -25.05 0.01 -4.56
C GLY A 195 -24.85 -1.16 -3.61
N ILE A 196 -23.92 -1.05 -2.66
CA ILE A 196 -23.65 -2.07 -1.64
C ILE A 196 -24.48 -1.72 -0.41
N GLU A 197 -25.41 -2.61 -0.06
CA GLU A 197 -26.22 -2.51 1.17
C GLU A 197 -25.37 -2.87 2.40
N ILE A 198 -25.48 -2.04 3.48
CA ILE A 198 -24.74 -2.19 4.74
C ILE A 198 -25.66 -2.06 5.96
#